data_47cb049032616313f13cf81faa5fb34b
#
_entry.id   47cb049032616313f13cf81faa5fb34b
#
_cell.length_a   1.000
_cell.length_b   1.000
_cell.length_c   1.000
_cell.angle_alpha   90.00
_cell.angle_beta   90.00
_cell.angle_gamma   90.00
#
_symmetry.space_group_name_H-M   'P 1'
#
loop_
_entity.id
_entity.type
_entity.pdbx_description
1 polymer ?
#
loop_
_entity_poly.entity_id
_entity_poly.type
_entity_poly.pdbx_seq_one_letter_code
_entity_poly.pdbx_strand_id
1 'polypeptide(L)'
;LDDGARHTEVASLLQYVADLDPAQALIGAAGPGRRLSVGEWLSFVATELHKAFSPWLWHKETAESTRQAVKDKLATRFAELDGLLSAQDYLAGDYSVADAYAFTIVNWANFLKLPLTAYPHLQAYLDRVAGRPAVQAALRAEGLLK
;
A
#
# COMPACT_ATOMS: atom_id res chain seq x y z
N LEU A 1 19.34 12.03 -2.25
CA LEU A 1 19.36 12.54 -3.63
C LEU A 1 20.80 12.79 -4.07
N ASP A 2 20.99 13.02 -5.35
CA ASP A 2 22.33 13.21 -5.96
C ASP A 2 23.06 14.45 -5.41
N ASP A 3 22.33 15.41 -4.86
CA ASP A 3 22.85 16.60 -4.17
C ASP A 3 23.24 16.36 -2.70
N GLY A 4 23.13 15.12 -2.22
CA GLY A 4 23.38 14.74 -0.83
C GLY A 4 22.23 15.09 0.13
N ALA A 5 21.13 15.67 -0.33
CA ALA A 5 19.99 15.99 0.51
C ALA A 5 19.30 14.71 1.02
N ARG A 6 18.93 14.70 2.30
CA ARG A 6 18.21 13.61 2.94
C ARG A 6 16.71 13.96 2.99
N HIS A 7 15.89 13.07 2.44
CA HIS A 7 14.44 13.18 2.48
C HIS A 7 13.82 12.00 3.20
N THR A 8 12.66 12.23 3.79
CA THR A 8 11.88 11.23 4.56
C THR A 8 10.44 11.20 4.01
N GLU A 9 9.57 10.43 4.64
CA GLU A 9 8.16 10.23 4.31
C GLU A 9 7.92 9.42 3.00
N VAL A 10 7.51 8.17 3.18
CA VAL A 10 7.29 7.22 2.07
C VAL A 10 6.38 7.79 0.99
N ALA A 11 5.26 8.44 1.37
CA ALA A 11 4.32 9.01 0.39
C ALA A 11 4.96 10.10 -0.49
N SER A 12 5.87 10.91 0.08
CA SER A 12 6.61 11.94 -0.66
C SER A 12 7.69 11.31 -1.55
N LEU A 13 8.43 10.34 -1.02
CA LEU A 13 9.49 9.65 -1.75
C LEU A 13 8.94 8.87 -2.95
N LEU A 14 7.79 8.22 -2.81
CA LEU A 14 7.14 7.50 -3.90
C LEU A 14 6.70 8.44 -5.03
N GLN A 15 6.20 9.63 -4.70
CA GLN A 15 5.88 10.63 -5.70
C GLN A 15 7.14 11.10 -6.43
N TYR A 16 8.20 11.40 -5.69
CA TYR A 16 9.49 11.79 -6.28
C TYR A 16 10.02 10.72 -7.24
N VAL A 17 10.04 9.45 -6.81
CA VAL A 17 10.51 8.34 -7.66
C VAL A 17 9.65 8.19 -8.92
N ALA A 18 8.33 8.36 -8.80
CA ALA A 18 7.43 8.28 -9.94
C ALA A 18 7.61 9.45 -10.92
N ASP A 19 7.99 10.63 -10.42
CA ASP A 19 8.28 11.82 -11.24
C ASP A 19 9.61 11.71 -12.02
N LEU A 20 10.50 10.78 -11.64
CA LEU A 20 11.73 10.50 -12.41
C LEU A 20 11.45 9.82 -13.75
N ASP A 21 10.30 9.15 -13.89
CA ASP A 21 9.84 8.64 -15.17
C ASP A 21 9.25 9.79 -16.02
N PRO A 22 9.85 10.14 -17.19
CA PRO A 22 9.33 11.20 -18.05
C PRO A 22 7.87 10.97 -18.50
N ALA A 23 7.43 9.70 -18.58
CA ALA A 23 6.05 9.35 -18.91
C ALA A 23 5.09 9.57 -17.74
N GLN A 24 5.60 9.71 -16.51
CA GLN A 24 4.81 9.84 -15.26
C GLN A 24 3.67 8.80 -15.12
N ALA A 25 3.87 7.63 -15.71
CA ALA A 25 2.85 6.59 -15.81
C ALA A 25 2.32 6.13 -14.44
N LEU A 26 3.18 6.19 -13.41
CA LEU A 26 2.86 5.72 -12.06
C LEU A 26 2.20 6.78 -11.16
N ILE A 27 2.06 8.04 -11.63
CA ILE A 27 1.52 9.10 -10.77
C ILE A 27 0.55 10.06 -11.46
N GLY A 28 0.84 10.57 -12.66
CA GLY A 28 0.09 11.68 -13.15
C GLY A 28 0.05 11.94 -14.65
N ALA A 29 0.45 10.99 -15.48
CA ALA A 29 0.44 11.14 -16.94
C ALA A 29 -0.90 11.61 -17.52
N ALA A 30 -2.03 11.23 -16.88
CA ALA A 30 -3.36 11.62 -17.29
C ALA A 30 -3.82 13.01 -16.78
N GLY A 31 -2.92 13.77 -16.14
CA GLY A 31 -3.17 15.14 -15.70
C GLY A 31 -3.43 15.29 -14.18
N PRO A 32 -3.79 16.53 -13.74
CA PRO A 32 -3.85 16.87 -12.32
C PRO A 32 -4.88 16.08 -11.52
N GLY A 33 -6.01 15.70 -12.11
CA GLY A 33 -7.03 14.88 -11.46
C GLY A 33 -6.51 13.50 -11.09
N ARG A 34 -5.77 12.86 -12.00
CA ARG A 34 -5.11 11.57 -11.74
C ARG A 34 -4.09 11.68 -10.62
N ARG A 35 -3.27 12.73 -10.63
CA ARG A 35 -2.27 12.98 -9.60
C ARG A 35 -2.91 13.21 -8.24
N LEU A 36 -4.05 13.91 -8.20
CA LEU A 36 -4.82 14.08 -6.96
C LEU A 36 -5.28 12.73 -6.40
N SER A 37 -5.92 11.89 -7.22
CA SER A 37 -6.41 10.58 -6.80
C SER A 37 -5.27 9.68 -6.28
N VAL A 38 -4.12 9.65 -6.94
CA VAL A 38 -2.94 8.92 -6.43
C VAL A 38 -2.48 9.49 -5.09
N GLY A 39 -2.47 10.82 -4.93
CA GLY A 39 -2.11 11.50 -3.69
C GLY A 39 -3.06 11.19 -2.53
N GLU A 40 -4.37 11.12 -2.80
CA GLU A 40 -5.39 10.71 -1.81
C GLU A 40 -5.12 9.29 -1.31
N TRP A 41 -4.87 8.34 -2.22
CA TRP A 41 -4.56 6.97 -1.84
C TRP A 41 -3.22 6.82 -1.13
N LEU A 42 -2.19 7.57 -1.51
CA LEU A 42 -0.92 7.61 -0.76
C LEU A 42 -1.14 8.09 0.67
N SER A 43 -1.97 9.13 0.84
CA SER A 43 -2.32 9.65 2.16
C SER A 43 -3.11 8.62 2.97
N PHE A 44 -4.13 7.99 2.37
CA PHE A 44 -4.92 6.94 3.01
C PHE A 44 -4.03 5.78 3.49
N VAL A 45 -3.15 5.28 2.63
CA VAL A 45 -2.25 4.18 3.00
C VAL A 45 -1.34 4.58 4.16
N ALA A 46 -0.78 5.80 4.11
CA ALA A 46 0.13 6.29 5.15
C ALA A 46 -0.56 6.44 6.51
N THR A 47 -1.77 7.00 6.55
CA THR A 47 -2.45 7.37 7.81
C THR A 47 -3.40 6.30 8.32
N GLU A 48 -4.11 5.61 7.44
CA GLU A 48 -5.17 4.69 7.82
C GLU A 48 -4.74 3.21 7.85
N LEU A 49 -3.74 2.83 7.03
CA LEU A 49 -3.21 1.47 7.01
C LEU A 49 -1.87 1.38 7.75
N HIS A 50 -0.85 2.06 7.28
CA HIS A 50 0.50 1.95 7.84
C HIS A 50 0.53 2.30 9.33
N LYS A 51 -0.07 3.42 9.73
CA LYS A 51 -0.13 3.83 11.14
C LYS A 51 -1.05 2.96 11.99
N ALA A 52 -2.00 2.23 11.40
CA ALA A 52 -2.77 1.24 12.14
C ALA A 52 -1.91 0.02 12.50
N PHE A 53 -1.11 -0.51 11.57
CA PHE A 53 -0.21 -1.62 11.87
C PHE A 53 0.92 -1.23 12.82
N SER A 54 1.56 -0.09 12.60
CA SER A 54 2.81 0.29 13.27
C SER A 54 2.60 1.46 14.24
N PRO A 55 3.13 1.38 15.47
CA PRO A 55 3.93 0.28 16.02
C PRO A 55 3.10 -0.86 16.67
N TRP A 56 1.80 -0.69 16.83
CA TRP A 56 0.93 -1.40 17.76
C TRP A 56 0.95 -2.92 17.64
N LEU A 57 0.95 -3.46 16.43
CA LEU A 57 0.94 -4.91 16.22
C LEU A 57 2.32 -5.55 16.25
N TRP A 58 3.39 -4.74 16.17
CA TRP A 58 4.77 -5.22 16.17
C TRP A 58 5.41 -5.25 17.56
N HIS A 59 4.96 -4.40 18.48
CA HIS A 59 5.50 -4.33 19.83
C HIS A 59 4.83 -5.35 20.75
N LYS A 60 5.66 -6.14 21.44
CA LYS A 60 5.17 -7.19 22.36
C LYS A 60 4.43 -6.62 23.56
N GLU A 61 4.81 -5.44 24.01
CA GLU A 61 4.27 -4.74 25.18
C GLU A 61 2.92 -4.05 24.89
N THR A 62 2.45 -4.04 23.63
CA THR A 62 1.15 -3.47 23.30
C THR A 62 0.04 -4.24 24.01
N ALA A 63 -0.79 -3.54 24.80
CA ALA A 63 -1.91 -4.14 25.52
C ALA A 63 -2.88 -4.84 24.57
N GLU A 64 -3.48 -5.96 24.99
CA GLU A 64 -4.36 -6.75 24.12
C GLU A 64 -5.61 -5.95 23.68
N SER A 65 -6.13 -5.08 24.55
CA SER A 65 -7.23 -4.18 24.17
C SER A 65 -6.87 -3.24 23.02
N THR A 66 -5.64 -2.71 23.01
CA THR A 66 -5.14 -1.89 21.91
C THR A 66 -4.95 -2.72 20.65
N ARG A 67 -4.40 -3.94 20.76
CA ARG A 67 -4.27 -4.85 19.62
C ARG A 67 -5.62 -5.16 18.99
N GLN A 68 -6.64 -5.43 19.82
CA GLN A 68 -7.98 -5.72 19.33
C GLN A 68 -8.60 -4.50 18.64
N ALA A 69 -8.53 -3.32 19.23
CA ALA A 69 -9.01 -2.08 18.60
C ALA A 69 -8.34 -1.78 17.26
N VAL A 70 -7.04 -2.07 17.16
CA VAL A 70 -6.29 -1.93 15.90
C VAL A 70 -6.77 -2.95 14.85
N LYS A 71 -6.98 -4.21 15.23
CA LYS A 71 -7.50 -5.24 14.33
C LYS A 71 -8.89 -4.88 13.81
N ASP A 72 -9.76 -4.35 14.67
CA ASP A 72 -11.10 -3.90 14.30
C ASP A 72 -11.05 -2.72 13.32
N LYS A 73 -10.14 -1.76 13.56
CA LYS A 73 -9.90 -0.66 12.63
C LYS A 73 -9.41 -1.17 11.27
N LEU A 74 -8.43 -2.08 11.26
CA LEU A 74 -7.92 -2.67 10.01
C LEU A 74 -9.00 -3.45 9.26
N ALA A 75 -9.85 -4.20 9.97
CA ALA A 75 -10.97 -4.90 9.36
C ALA A 75 -11.93 -3.95 8.63
N THR A 76 -12.23 -2.80 9.23
CA THR A 76 -13.02 -1.74 8.58
C THR A 76 -12.34 -1.22 7.31
N ARG A 77 -11.04 -0.93 7.37
CA ARG A 77 -10.29 -0.43 6.20
C ARG A 77 -10.15 -1.48 5.10
N PHE A 78 -10.00 -2.75 5.46
CA PHE A 78 -9.97 -3.83 4.47
C PHE A 78 -11.32 -4.01 3.78
N ALA A 79 -12.43 -3.88 4.51
CA ALA A 79 -13.77 -3.90 3.91
C ALA A 79 -14.01 -2.73 2.95
N GLU A 80 -13.54 -1.52 3.29
CA GLU A 80 -13.60 -0.34 2.40
C GLU A 80 -12.81 -0.59 1.10
N LEU A 81 -11.58 -1.12 1.22
CA LEU A 81 -10.75 -1.46 0.05
C LEU A 81 -11.38 -2.58 -0.78
N ASP A 82 -11.91 -3.62 -0.14
CA ASP A 82 -12.57 -4.73 -0.84
C ASP A 82 -13.78 -4.23 -1.64
N GLY A 83 -14.60 -3.36 -1.05
CA GLY A 83 -15.74 -2.74 -1.72
C GLY A 83 -15.32 -1.90 -2.94
N LEU A 84 -14.27 -1.08 -2.82
CA LEU A 84 -13.72 -0.32 -3.94
C LEU A 84 -13.20 -1.24 -5.05
N LEU A 85 -12.42 -2.25 -4.69
CA LEU A 85 -11.76 -3.17 -5.62
C LEU A 85 -12.71 -4.17 -6.27
N SER A 86 -13.97 -4.20 -5.85
CA SER A 86 -15.03 -4.94 -6.56
C SER A 86 -15.40 -4.31 -7.90
N ALA A 87 -15.12 -3.01 -8.08
CA ALA A 87 -15.49 -2.24 -9.26
C ALA A 87 -14.28 -1.80 -10.11
N GLN A 88 -13.07 -1.93 -9.60
CA GLN A 88 -11.85 -1.49 -10.30
C GLN A 88 -10.64 -2.33 -9.92
N ASP A 89 -9.65 -2.36 -10.81
CA ASP A 89 -8.47 -3.20 -10.65
C ASP A 89 -7.42 -2.64 -9.70
N TYR A 90 -7.31 -1.31 -9.60
CA TYR A 90 -6.30 -0.60 -8.81
C TYR A 90 -6.90 0.61 -8.10
N LEU A 91 -6.23 1.09 -7.03
CA LEU A 91 -6.77 2.11 -6.12
C LEU A 91 -7.21 3.40 -6.82
N ALA A 92 -6.46 3.84 -7.82
CA ALA A 92 -6.77 5.05 -8.56
C ALA A 92 -7.15 4.75 -10.04
N GLY A 93 -7.76 3.58 -10.30
CA GLY A 93 -8.16 3.11 -11.63
C GLY A 93 -7.05 2.31 -12.32
N ASP A 94 -5.93 2.93 -12.69
CA ASP A 94 -4.74 2.26 -13.21
C ASP A 94 -3.68 2.09 -12.11
N TYR A 95 -2.75 1.13 -12.32
CA TYR A 95 -1.65 0.90 -11.39
C TYR A 95 -0.82 2.17 -11.17
N SER A 96 -0.49 2.43 -9.91
CA SER A 96 0.24 3.61 -9.47
C SER A 96 1.20 3.30 -8.32
N VAL A 97 1.97 4.28 -7.88
CA VAL A 97 2.80 4.17 -6.67
C VAL A 97 1.97 3.98 -5.40
N ALA A 98 0.70 4.37 -5.39
CA ALA A 98 -0.20 4.09 -4.27
C ALA A 98 -0.47 2.59 -4.12
N ASP A 99 -0.58 1.85 -5.25
CA ASP A 99 -0.76 0.40 -5.22
C ASP A 99 0.50 -0.33 -4.74
N ALA A 100 1.68 0.13 -5.12
CA ALA A 100 2.94 -0.40 -4.60
C ALA A 100 3.02 -0.24 -3.08
N TYR A 101 2.62 0.91 -2.55
CA TYR A 101 2.59 1.17 -1.13
C TYR A 101 1.53 0.33 -0.41
N ALA A 102 0.30 0.33 -0.92
CA ALA A 102 -0.80 -0.45 -0.34
C ALA A 102 -0.49 -1.94 -0.31
N PHE A 103 0.05 -2.49 -1.40
CA PHE A 103 0.48 -3.88 -1.49
C PHE A 103 1.46 -4.23 -0.37
N THR A 104 2.49 -3.41 -0.17
CA THR A 104 3.49 -3.62 0.88
C THR A 104 2.85 -3.64 2.27
N ILE A 105 2.01 -2.66 2.57
CA ILE A 105 1.41 -2.52 3.91
C ILE A 105 0.34 -3.57 4.17
N VAL A 106 -0.54 -3.86 3.21
CA VAL A 106 -1.59 -4.88 3.40
C VAL A 106 -0.99 -6.28 3.54
N ASN A 107 0.13 -6.58 2.87
CA ASN A 107 0.85 -7.85 3.05
C ASN A 107 1.37 -8.07 4.48
N TRP A 108 1.49 -7.03 5.30
CA TRP A 108 1.79 -7.20 6.72
C TRP A 108 0.73 -8.01 7.46
N ALA A 109 -0.51 -8.03 6.96
CA ALA A 109 -1.56 -8.91 7.48
C ALA A 109 -1.15 -10.39 7.40
N ASN A 110 -0.48 -10.81 6.31
CA ASN A 110 0.00 -12.18 6.14
C ASN A 110 1.10 -12.53 7.16
N PHE A 111 2.06 -11.63 7.38
CA PHE A 111 3.11 -11.82 8.40
C PHE A 111 2.56 -11.88 9.83
N LEU A 112 1.51 -11.09 10.11
CA LEU A 112 0.84 -11.02 11.42
C LEU A 112 -0.28 -12.06 11.56
N LYS A 113 -0.52 -12.89 10.54
CA LYS A 113 -1.58 -13.92 10.49
C LYS A 113 -2.98 -13.33 10.71
N LEU A 114 -3.22 -12.13 10.21
CA LEU A 114 -4.55 -11.54 10.15
C LEU A 114 -5.27 -12.08 8.89
N PRO A 115 -6.43 -12.75 9.04
CA PRO A 115 -7.08 -13.38 7.90
C PRO A 115 -7.65 -12.36 6.93
N LEU A 116 -7.37 -12.53 5.63
CA LEU A 116 -7.93 -11.73 4.54
C LEU A 116 -9.07 -12.44 3.79
N THR A 117 -9.48 -13.64 4.24
CA THR A 117 -10.47 -14.48 3.57
C THR A 117 -11.86 -13.85 3.45
N ALA A 118 -12.18 -12.86 4.29
CA ALA A 118 -13.43 -12.11 4.22
C ALA A 118 -13.42 -11.02 3.13
N TYR A 119 -12.28 -10.79 2.46
CA TYR A 119 -12.06 -9.70 1.51
C TYR A 119 -11.54 -10.24 0.16
N PRO A 120 -12.41 -10.90 -0.63
CA PRO A 120 -11.97 -11.61 -1.84
C PRO A 120 -11.43 -10.68 -2.94
N HIS A 121 -11.97 -9.46 -3.07
CA HIS A 121 -11.49 -8.49 -4.07
C HIS A 121 -10.15 -7.88 -3.67
N LEU A 122 -9.96 -7.62 -2.37
CA LEU A 122 -8.67 -7.19 -1.83
C LEU A 122 -7.61 -8.29 -2.03
N GLN A 123 -7.96 -9.55 -1.84
CA GLN A 123 -7.05 -10.66 -2.06
C GLN A 123 -6.68 -10.79 -3.54
N ALA A 124 -7.66 -10.74 -4.45
CA ALA A 124 -7.43 -10.74 -5.90
C ALA A 124 -6.55 -9.54 -6.35
N TYR A 125 -6.74 -8.38 -5.73
CA TYR A 125 -5.87 -7.22 -5.94
C TYR A 125 -4.42 -7.49 -5.52
N LEU A 126 -4.19 -8.05 -4.33
CA LEU A 126 -2.84 -8.41 -3.88
C LEU A 126 -2.18 -9.38 -4.84
N ASP A 127 -2.90 -10.40 -5.32
CA ASP A 127 -2.40 -11.37 -6.28
C ASP A 127 -2.05 -10.69 -7.63
N ARG A 128 -2.90 -9.76 -8.09
CA ARG A 128 -2.67 -8.99 -9.31
C ARG A 128 -1.42 -8.12 -9.21
N VAL A 129 -1.20 -7.44 -8.08
CA VAL A 129 0.00 -6.63 -7.86
C VAL A 129 1.23 -7.53 -7.74
N ALA A 130 1.15 -8.64 -7.00
CA ALA A 130 2.23 -9.61 -6.85
C ALA A 130 2.64 -10.23 -8.20
N GLY A 131 1.68 -10.41 -9.13
CA GLY A 131 1.92 -10.93 -10.47
C GLY A 131 2.71 -10.00 -11.40
N ARG A 132 2.90 -8.73 -11.06
CA ARG A 132 3.63 -7.76 -11.89
C ARG A 132 5.13 -8.10 -11.94
N PRO A 133 5.76 -8.14 -13.12
CA PRO A 133 7.17 -8.55 -13.26
C PRO A 133 8.14 -7.72 -12.39
N ALA A 134 7.92 -6.40 -12.31
CA ALA A 134 8.77 -5.51 -11.50
C ALA A 134 8.58 -5.77 -9.99
N VAL A 135 7.37 -6.07 -9.54
CA VAL A 135 7.10 -6.44 -8.14
C VAL A 135 7.76 -7.77 -7.79
N GLN A 136 7.65 -8.76 -8.66
CA GLN A 136 8.33 -10.05 -8.47
C GLN A 136 9.85 -9.90 -8.43
N ALA A 137 10.42 -9.05 -9.30
CA ALA A 137 11.86 -8.78 -9.30
C ALA A 137 12.31 -8.13 -7.97
N ALA A 138 11.55 -7.15 -7.46
CA ALA A 138 11.81 -6.53 -6.18
C ALA A 138 11.71 -7.53 -5.02
N LEU A 139 10.64 -8.33 -4.97
CA LEU A 139 10.46 -9.35 -3.93
C LEU A 139 11.59 -10.38 -3.91
N ARG A 140 12.10 -10.80 -5.10
CA ARG A 140 13.26 -11.71 -5.18
C ARG A 140 14.52 -11.03 -4.67
N ALA A 141 14.76 -9.78 -5.05
CA ALA A 141 15.94 -9.02 -4.61
C ALA A 141 15.96 -8.83 -3.08
N GLU A 142 14.80 -8.71 -2.47
CA GLU A 142 14.63 -8.60 -1.01
C GLU A 142 14.55 -9.96 -0.29
N GLY A 143 14.62 -11.09 -1.01
CA GLY A 143 14.53 -12.43 -0.43
C GLY A 143 13.15 -12.83 0.08
N LEU A 144 12.11 -12.12 -0.32
CA LEU A 144 10.71 -12.36 0.06
C LEU A 144 10.00 -13.34 -0.87
N LEU A 145 10.57 -13.58 -2.04
CA LEU A 145 10.12 -14.58 -3.02
C LEU A 145 11.30 -15.44 -3.43
N LYS A 146 11.09 -16.78 -3.45
CA LYS A 146 12.10 -17.76 -3.87
C LYS A 146 12.10 -17.98 -5.39
#